data_b4da8b4622723f54244ffe6626ec364e
#
_entry.id   b4da8b4622723f54244ffe6626ec364e
#
_cell.length_a   1.000
_cell.length_b   1.000
_cell.length_c   1.000
_cell.angle_alpha   90.00
_cell.angle_beta   90.00
_cell.angle_gamma   90.00
#
_symmetry.space_group_name_H-M   'P 1'
#
loop_
_entity.id
_entity.type
_entity.pdbx_description
1 polymer ?
#
loop_
_entity_poly.entity_id
_entity_poly.type
_entity_poly.pdbx_seq_one_letter_code
_entity_poly.pdbx_strand_id
1 'polypeptide(L)'
;WEQVARQPTSAPDVFASAESLAYVMFTSGSTGQPKAVAIAHRGITRLVMSGRFIHFGPEEVFLQLAPISFDASTLEVWGALLHGARLVLFPPRQPTLEELGAVLVRHRVTTLWLTAALFEQMALHQPQALASVRQVLAGGDALPAQRVREHLSRLA
;
A
#
# COMPACT_ATOMS: atom_id res chain seq x y z
N TRP A 1 -5.17 20.79 8.38
CA TRP A 1 -6.02 20.31 9.46
C TRP A 1 -7.19 21.27 9.75
N GLU A 2 -7.01 22.56 9.72
CA GLU A 2 -8.08 23.56 9.98
C GLU A 2 -9.32 23.37 9.09
N GLN A 3 -9.14 23.07 7.80
CA GLN A 3 -10.25 22.80 6.88
C GLN A 3 -11.00 21.51 7.24
N VAL A 4 -10.27 20.47 7.69
CA VAL A 4 -10.85 19.20 8.13
C VAL A 4 -11.62 19.39 9.42
N ALA A 5 -11.07 20.14 10.39
CA ALA A 5 -11.72 20.42 11.66
C ALA A 5 -13.04 21.22 11.54
N ARG A 6 -13.26 21.91 10.42
CA ARG A 6 -14.50 22.65 10.13
C ARG A 6 -15.59 21.80 9.49
N GLN A 7 -15.28 20.54 9.13
CA GLN A 7 -16.27 19.66 8.52
C GLN A 7 -17.20 19.06 9.57
N PRO A 8 -18.45 18.70 9.20
CA PRO A 8 -19.34 17.99 10.08
C PRO A 8 -18.71 16.69 10.58
N THR A 9 -18.91 16.36 11.85
CA THR A 9 -18.44 15.10 12.45
C THR A 9 -19.48 13.99 12.38
N SER A 10 -20.70 14.31 11.93
CA SER A 10 -21.75 13.32 11.66
C SER A 10 -21.44 12.51 10.41
N ALA A 11 -21.89 11.27 10.38
CA ALA A 11 -21.84 10.46 9.16
C ALA A 11 -22.64 11.17 8.04
N PRO A 12 -22.11 11.21 6.80
CA PRO A 12 -22.86 11.77 5.67
C PRO A 12 -24.14 10.95 5.43
N ASP A 13 -25.24 11.63 5.17
CA ASP A 13 -26.50 10.97 4.76
C ASP A 13 -26.44 10.59 3.28
N VAL A 14 -25.60 9.61 2.97
CA VAL A 14 -25.39 9.10 1.62
C VAL A 14 -25.56 7.58 1.63
N PHE A 15 -26.47 7.08 0.80
CA PHE A 15 -26.58 5.66 0.55
C PHE A 15 -25.55 5.21 -0.50
N ALA A 16 -24.63 4.34 -0.10
CA ALA A 16 -23.72 3.66 -1.02
C ALA A 16 -23.94 2.14 -0.94
N SER A 17 -24.16 1.50 -2.08
CA SER A 17 -24.22 0.05 -2.18
C SER A 17 -22.84 -0.53 -2.54
N ALA A 18 -22.71 -1.85 -2.46
CA ALA A 18 -21.51 -2.54 -2.92
C ALA A 18 -21.20 -2.29 -4.41
N GLU A 19 -22.24 -2.00 -5.21
CA GLU A 19 -22.13 -1.70 -6.64
C GLU A 19 -21.86 -0.23 -6.95
N SER A 20 -21.98 0.66 -5.95
CA SER A 20 -21.69 2.09 -6.13
C SER A 20 -20.23 2.28 -6.47
N LEU A 21 -19.94 3.28 -7.33
CA LEU A 21 -18.60 3.67 -7.71
C LEU A 21 -17.83 4.18 -6.49
N ALA A 22 -16.68 3.58 -6.21
CA ALA A 22 -15.79 4.03 -5.16
C ALA A 22 -14.75 5.04 -5.69
N TYR A 23 -14.10 4.71 -6.80
CA TYR A 23 -13.11 5.59 -7.45
C TYR A 23 -12.91 5.25 -8.92
N VAL A 24 -12.25 6.16 -9.64
CA VAL A 24 -11.78 5.97 -11.01
C VAL A 24 -10.27 6.20 -11.04
N MET A 25 -9.53 5.24 -11.60
CA MET A 25 -8.11 5.37 -11.87
C MET A 25 -7.83 5.32 -13.36
N PHE A 26 -6.83 6.08 -13.81
CA PHE A 26 -6.38 6.05 -15.18
C PHE A 26 -5.16 5.15 -15.32
N THR A 27 -5.17 4.29 -16.34
CA THR A 27 -4.04 3.45 -16.72
C THR A 27 -3.52 3.87 -18.09
N SER A 28 -2.22 3.65 -18.34
CA SER A 28 -1.64 3.85 -19.68
C SER A 28 -2.27 2.84 -20.64
N GLY A 29 -3.11 3.32 -21.55
CA GLY A 29 -3.70 2.46 -22.58
C GLY A 29 -2.67 2.00 -23.59
N SER A 30 -2.78 0.77 -24.09
CA SER A 30 -1.91 0.20 -25.16
C SER A 30 -1.94 1.00 -26.47
N THR A 31 -2.92 1.89 -26.62
CA THR A 31 -3.07 2.79 -27.80
C THR A 31 -2.52 4.20 -27.55
N GLY A 32 -1.81 4.43 -26.42
CA GLY A 32 -1.28 5.74 -26.02
C GLY A 32 -2.33 6.68 -25.39
N GLN A 33 -3.61 6.31 -25.40
CA GLN A 33 -4.67 7.06 -24.73
C GLN A 33 -4.93 6.47 -23.34
N PRO A 34 -4.93 7.29 -22.26
CA PRO A 34 -5.25 6.80 -20.93
C PRO A 34 -6.66 6.18 -20.87
N LYS A 35 -6.78 5.03 -20.24
CA LYS A 35 -8.07 4.35 -20.01
C LYS A 35 -8.49 4.52 -18.57
N ALA A 36 -9.73 4.98 -18.36
CA ALA A 36 -10.34 5.08 -17.06
C ALA A 36 -10.85 3.69 -16.61
N VAL A 37 -10.46 3.27 -15.41
CA VAL A 37 -10.96 2.06 -14.76
C VAL A 37 -11.83 2.47 -13.58
N ALA A 38 -13.11 2.14 -13.65
CA ALA A 38 -14.08 2.39 -12.59
C ALA A 38 -14.11 1.21 -11.61
N ILE A 39 -13.90 1.48 -10.34
CA ILE A 39 -13.89 0.47 -9.27
C ILE A 39 -15.06 0.70 -8.34
N ALA A 40 -15.91 -0.34 -8.18
CA ALA A 40 -17.00 -0.34 -7.22
C ALA A 40 -16.51 -0.67 -5.81
N HIS A 41 -17.28 -0.29 -4.77
CA HIS A 41 -16.97 -0.57 -3.36
C HIS A 41 -16.68 -2.06 -3.09
N ARG A 42 -17.41 -2.98 -3.74
CA ARG A 42 -17.15 -4.44 -3.62
C ARG A 42 -15.72 -4.83 -4.04
N GLY A 43 -15.09 -4.10 -4.97
CA GLY A 43 -13.71 -4.35 -5.39
C GLY A 43 -12.73 -4.12 -4.25
N ILE A 44 -12.92 -3.03 -3.51
CA ILE A 44 -12.12 -2.72 -2.32
C ILE A 44 -12.35 -3.78 -1.23
N THR A 45 -13.62 -4.04 -0.88
CA THR A 45 -13.93 -5.02 0.17
C THR A 45 -13.41 -6.41 -0.17
N ARG A 46 -13.51 -6.84 -1.44
CA ARG A 46 -12.92 -8.11 -1.89
C ARG A 46 -11.41 -8.15 -1.67
N LEU A 47 -10.71 -7.07 -2.00
CA LEU A 47 -9.25 -7.00 -1.86
C LEU A 47 -8.83 -7.17 -0.40
N VAL A 48 -9.44 -6.41 0.50
CA VAL A 48 -8.94 -6.29 1.88
C VAL A 48 -9.68 -7.15 2.89
N MET A 49 -10.92 -7.58 2.62
CA MET A 49 -11.69 -8.41 3.56
C MET A 49 -11.67 -9.91 3.21
N SER A 50 -11.42 -10.26 1.95
CA SER A 50 -11.44 -11.68 1.49
C SER A 50 -10.04 -12.21 1.21
N GLY A 51 -9.02 -11.37 1.19
CA GLY A 51 -7.63 -11.73 0.90
C GLY A 51 -7.00 -12.51 2.06
N ARG A 52 -6.46 -13.71 1.75
CA ARG A 52 -5.67 -14.50 2.72
C ARG A 52 -4.16 -14.40 2.45
N PHE A 53 -3.75 -13.41 1.67
CA PHE A 53 -2.35 -13.26 1.24
C PHE A 53 -1.52 -12.43 2.21
N ILE A 54 -2.15 -11.65 3.07
CA ILE A 54 -1.55 -10.94 4.21
C ILE A 54 -2.49 -11.01 5.42
N HIS A 55 -1.93 -10.74 6.58
CA HIS A 55 -2.70 -10.51 7.78
C HIS A 55 -3.15 -9.05 7.85
N PHE A 56 -4.43 -8.84 8.13
CA PHE A 56 -5.02 -7.54 8.39
C PHE A 56 -5.48 -7.49 9.86
N GLY A 57 -5.16 -6.41 10.56
CA GLY A 57 -5.56 -6.22 11.95
C GLY A 57 -5.22 -4.82 12.47
N PRO A 58 -5.80 -4.41 13.60
CA PRO A 58 -5.58 -3.07 14.16
C PRO A 58 -4.14 -2.84 14.64
N GLU A 59 -3.38 -3.92 14.86
CA GLU A 59 -1.96 -3.88 15.23
C GLU A 59 -1.02 -3.61 14.05
N GLU A 60 -1.53 -3.69 12.82
CA GLU A 60 -0.73 -3.47 11.62
C GLU A 60 -0.40 -1.98 11.42
N VAL A 61 0.73 -1.77 10.77
CA VAL A 61 1.19 -0.45 10.35
C VAL A 61 1.52 -0.50 8.88
N PHE A 62 0.67 0.08 8.07
CA PHE A 62 0.85 0.20 6.64
C PHE A 62 1.65 1.45 6.29
N LEU A 63 2.46 1.38 5.24
CA LEU A 63 3.08 2.54 4.62
C LEU A 63 2.33 2.86 3.31
N GLN A 64 1.79 4.07 3.20
CA GLN A 64 1.32 4.58 1.92
C GLN A 64 2.52 5.18 1.17
N LEU A 65 3.04 4.42 0.23
CA LEU A 65 4.20 4.73 -0.58
C LEU A 65 3.84 4.90 -2.07
N ALA A 66 2.92 4.08 -2.55
CA ALA A 66 2.45 4.17 -3.91
C ALA A 66 1.71 5.49 -4.16
N PRO A 67 1.91 6.16 -5.31
CA PRO A 67 1.07 7.29 -5.69
C PRO A 67 -0.41 6.92 -5.64
N ILE A 68 -1.26 7.81 -5.15
CA ILE A 68 -2.71 7.54 -5.00
C ILE A 68 -3.40 7.25 -6.34
N SER A 69 -2.76 7.60 -7.45
CA SER A 69 -3.20 7.28 -8.82
C SER A 69 -2.86 5.84 -9.25
N PHE A 70 -2.14 5.08 -8.42
CA PHE A 70 -1.77 3.68 -8.66
C PHE A 70 -2.64 2.74 -7.81
N ASP A 71 -3.04 1.61 -8.38
CA ASP A 71 -3.92 0.62 -7.75
C ASP A 71 -3.34 0.01 -6.47
N ALA A 72 -2.02 -0.10 -6.36
CA ALA A 72 -1.35 -0.53 -5.14
C ALA A 72 -1.72 0.33 -3.92
N SER A 73 -1.97 1.64 -4.10
CA SER A 73 -2.43 2.52 -3.03
C SER A 73 -3.77 2.09 -2.43
N THR A 74 -4.60 1.37 -3.19
CA THR A 74 -5.87 0.82 -2.70
C THR A 74 -5.64 -0.16 -1.56
N LEU A 75 -4.65 -1.05 -1.69
CA LEU A 75 -4.28 -1.98 -0.61
C LEU A 75 -3.71 -1.22 0.59
N GLU A 76 -2.79 -0.28 0.36
CA GLU A 76 -2.12 0.47 1.42
C GLU A 76 -3.13 1.27 2.27
N VAL A 77 -4.01 2.01 1.61
CA VAL A 77 -4.98 2.90 2.28
C VAL A 77 -6.12 2.09 2.92
N TRP A 78 -6.81 1.27 2.13
CA TRP A 78 -8.01 0.57 2.62
C TRP A 78 -7.67 -0.63 3.49
N GLY A 79 -6.49 -1.27 3.28
CA GLY A 79 -5.96 -2.28 4.18
C GLY A 79 -5.77 -1.75 5.58
N ALA A 80 -5.28 -0.51 5.72
CA ALA A 80 -5.16 0.12 7.01
C ALA A 80 -6.52 0.58 7.57
N LEU A 81 -7.25 1.39 6.82
CA LEU A 81 -8.43 2.10 7.36
C LEU A 81 -9.59 1.18 7.69
N LEU A 82 -9.86 0.14 6.88
CA LEU A 82 -10.98 -0.78 7.12
C LEU A 82 -10.71 -1.80 8.23
N HIS A 83 -9.47 -1.89 8.74
CA HIS A 83 -9.12 -2.80 9.84
C HIS A 83 -8.70 -2.07 11.13
N GLY A 84 -8.86 -0.73 11.16
CA GLY A 84 -8.45 0.08 12.31
C GLY A 84 -6.94 0.10 12.54
N ALA A 85 -6.16 -0.23 11.51
CA ALA A 85 -4.71 -0.20 11.52
C ALA A 85 -4.17 1.23 11.35
N ARG A 86 -2.88 1.40 11.59
CA ARG A 86 -2.21 2.67 11.38
C ARG A 86 -1.72 2.81 9.94
N LEU A 87 -1.98 3.96 9.32
CA LEU A 87 -1.44 4.33 8.03
C LEU A 87 -0.37 5.41 8.21
N VAL A 88 0.85 5.12 7.79
CA VAL A 88 1.95 6.08 7.68
C VAL A 88 1.94 6.64 6.28
N LEU A 89 1.89 7.97 6.15
CA LEU A 89 1.92 8.64 4.85
C LEU A 89 3.36 9.02 4.52
N PHE A 90 3.87 8.53 3.40
CA PHE A 90 5.13 9.03 2.84
C PHE A 90 4.85 10.30 2.03
N PRO A 91 5.74 11.32 2.07
CA PRO A 91 5.59 12.51 1.23
C PRO A 91 5.47 12.15 -0.26
N PRO A 92 4.70 12.92 -1.07
CA PRO A 92 4.42 12.60 -2.48
C PRO A 92 5.63 12.86 -3.39
N ARG A 93 6.72 12.17 -3.13
CA ARG A 93 7.98 12.16 -3.88
C ARG A 93 8.63 10.79 -3.81
N GLN A 94 9.54 10.52 -4.71
CA GLN A 94 10.34 9.28 -4.59
C GLN A 94 11.30 9.39 -3.39
N PRO A 95 11.32 8.39 -2.49
CA PRO A 95 12.30 8.31 -1.40
C PRO A 95 13.68 7.93 -1.94
N THR A 96 14.74 8.30 -1.21
CA THR A 96 15.97 7.52 -1.28
C THR A 96 15.79 6.20 -0.52
N LEU A 97 16.68 5.23 -0.77
CA LEU A 97 16.60 3.93 -0.07
C LEU A 97 16.85 4.09 1.43
N GLU A 98 17.72 5.01 1.81
CA GLU A 98 18.03 5.35 3.20
C GLU A 98 16.82 6.00 3.90
N GLU A 99 16.15 6.94 3.24
CA GLU A 99 14.93 7.56 3.76
C GLU A 99 13.83 6.54 3.96
N LEU A 100 13.62 5.66 2.98
CA LEU A 100 12.63 4.60 3.08
C LEU A 100 12.98 3.66 4.25
N GLY A 101 14.22 3.20 4.33
CA GLY A 101 14.70 2.37 5.44
C GLY A 101 14.48 3.02 6.81
N ALA A 102 14.82 4.31 6.94
CA ALA A 102 14.61 5.07 8.17
C ALA A 102 13.12 5.18 8.56
N VAL A 103 12.22 5.38 7.57
CA VAL A 103 10.76 5.43 7.79
C VAL A 103 10.23 4.07 8.27
N LEU A 104 10.66 2.96 7.64
CA LEU A 104 10.24 1.61 8.04
C LEU A 104 10.56 1.34 9.52
N VAL A 105 11.77 1.61 9.93
CA VAL A 105 12.24 1.39 11.31
C VAL A 105 11.57 2.38 12.28
N ARG A 106 11.61 3.69 11.98
CA ARG A 106 11.08 4.74 12.86
C ARG A 106 9.60 4.56 13.17
N HIS A 107 8.81 4.20 12.16
CA HIS A 107 7.37 4.06 12.29
C HIS A 107 6.94 2.64 12.60
N ARG A 108 7.89 1.69 12.69
CA ARG A 108 7.63 0.25 12.90
C ARG A 108 6.61 -0.27 11.90
N VAL A 109 6.86 0.00 10.61
CA VAL A 109 6.00 -0.48 9.53
C VAL A 109 5.98 -2.00 9.54
N THR A 110 4.80 -2.59 9.53
CA THR A 110 4.62 -4.05 9.57
C THR A 110 4.20 -4.63 8.23
N THR A 111 3.54 -3.82 7.40
CA THR A 111 3.02 -4.23 6.09
C THR A 111 3.43 -3.22 5.03
N LEU A 112 4.13 -3.71 4.01
CA LEU A 112 4.75 -2.92 2.96
C LEU A 112 4.51 -3.54 1.59
N TRP A 113 4.08 -2.71 0.62
CA TRP A 113 4.05 -3.09 -0.79
C TRP A 113 5.18 -2.39 -1.55
N LEU A 114 5.89 -3.13 -2.40
CA LEU A 114 7.00 -2.62 -3.23
C LEU A 114 6.86 -3.09 -4.68
N THR A 115 7.30 -2.26 -5.62
CA THR A 115 7.59 -2.79 -6.97
C THR A 115 8.74 -3.79 -6.91
N ALA A 116 8.81 -4.73 -7.87
CA ALA A 116 9.90 -5.71 -7.94
C ALA A 116 11.29 -5.03 -7.93
N ALA A 117 11.45 -3.94 -8.68
CA ALA A 117 12.70 -3.19 -8.72
C ALA A 117 13.03 -2.53 -7.37
N LEU A 118 12.06 -1.92 -6.70
CA LEU A 118 12.30 -1.29 -5.39
C LEU A 118 12.58 -2.34 -4.31
N PHE A 119 11.90 -3.50 -4.34
CA PHE A 119 12.22 -4.63 -3.47
C PHE A 119 13.67 -5.08 -3.63
N GLU A 120 14.13 -5.24 -4.87
CA GLU A 120 15.52 -5.64 -5.15
C GLU A 120 16.52 -4.65 -4.56
N GLN A 121 16.29 -3.35 -4.79
CA GLN A 121 17.17 -2.29 -4.27
C GLN A 121 17.17 -2.24 -2.73
N MET A 122 16.00 -2.38 -2.11
CA MET A 122 15.89 -2.43 -0.65
C MET A 122 16.55 -3.68 -0.05
N ALA A 123 16.38 -4.85 -0.68
CA ALA A 123 17.00 -6.10 -0.23
C ALA A 123 18.53 -6.05 -0.34
N LEU A 124 19.07 -5.30 -1.30
CA LEU A 124 20.50 -5.13 -1.51
C LEU A 124 21.11 -4.08 -0.59
N HIS A 125 20.49 -2.91 -0.48
CA HIS A 125 21.09 -1.73 0.18
C HIS A 125 20.55 -1.44 1.59
N GLN A 126 19.33 -1.92 1.92
CA GLN A 126 18.67 -1.70 3.21
C GLN A 126 18.11 -3.01 3.80
N PRO A 127 18.88 -4.12 3.79
CA PRO A 127 18.36 -5.44 4.15
C PRO A 127 17.86 -5.52 5.59
N GLN A 128 18.48 -4.81 6.53
CA GLN A 128 18.06 -4.81 7.93
C GLN A 128 16.74 -4.07 8.13
N ALA A 129 16.57 -2.92 7.47
CA ALA A 129 15.33 -2.17 7.52
C ALA A 129 14.18 -2.96 6.87
N LEU A 130 14.44 -3.62 5.74
CA LEU A 130 13.45 -4.47 5.07
C LEU A 130 13.09 -5.71 5.94
N ALA A 131 14.06 -6.33 6.60
CA ALA A 131 13.83 -7.46 7.49
C ALA A 131 13.06 -7.09 8.77
N SER A 132 12.97 -5.79 9.12
CA SER A 132 12.11 -5.35 10.23
C SER A 132 10.61 -5.34 9.88
N VAL A 133 10.26 -5.47 8.61
CA VAL A 133 8.88 -5.48 8.13
C VAL A 133 8.35 -6.91 8.11
N ARG A 134 7.27 -7.16 8.84
CA ARG A 134 6.69 -8.50 9.01
C ARG A 134 6.08 -9.07 7.73
N GLN A 135 5.46 -8.22 6.92
CA GLN A 135 4.76 -8.58 5.69
C GLN A 135 5.23 -7.71 4.54
N VAL A 136 6.01 -8.28 3.63
CA VAL A 136 6.47 -7.60 2.42
C VAL A 136 5.78 -8.22 1.21
N LEU A 137 5.03 -7.39 0.50
CA LEU A 137 4.45 -7.73 -0.80
C LEU A 137 5.31 -7.07 -1.87
N ALA A 138 5.64 -7.81 -2.89
CA ALA A 138 6.37 -7.27 -4.02
C ALA A 138 5.80 -7.80 -5.34
N GLY A 139 5.75 -6.94 -6.35
CA GLY A 139 5.13 -7.31 -7.61
C GLY A 139 5.30 -6.27 -8.72
N GLY A 140 4.46 -6.41 -9.75
CA GLY A 140 4.51 -5.58 -10.96
C GLY A 140 5.48 -6.11 -12.01
N ASP A 141 6.42 -6.97 -11.63
CA ASP A 141 7.36 -7.68 -12.52
C ASP A 141 7.90 -8.93 -11.81
N ALA A 142 8.71 -9.73 -12.52
CA ALA A 142 9.37 -10.90 -11.98
C ALA A 142 10.35 -10.52 -10.86
N LEU A 143 10.26 -11.21 -9.72
CA LEU A 143 11.17 -11.00 -8.60
C LEU A 143 12.48 -11.78 -8.80
N PRO A 144 13.65 -11.17 -8.50
CA PRO A 144 14.92 -11.88 -8.50
C PRO A 144 14.93 -12.96 -7.41
N ALA A 145 14.87 -14.23 -7.82
CA ALA A 145 14.76 -15.38 -6.90
C ALA A 145 15.86 -15.43 -5.84
N GLN A 146 17.09 -15.00 -6.20
CA GLN A 146 18.19 -14.91 -5.25
C GLN A 146 17.91 -13.90 -4.14
N ARG A 147 17.41 -12.70 -4.46
CA ARG A 147 17.09 -11.65 -3.48
C ARG A 147 15.96 -12.06 -2.56
N VAL A 148 14.97 -12.77 -3.11
CA VAL A 148 13.88 -13.33 -2.28
C VAL A 148 14.46 -14.32 -1.26
N ARG A 149 15.32 -15.27 -1.68
CA ARG A 149 15.96 -16.23 -0.75
C ARG A 149 16.81 -15.55 0.31
N GLU A 150 17.62 -14.56 -0.09
CA GLU A 150 18.45 -13.79 0.85
C GLU A 150 17.60 -13.02 1.87
N HIS A 151 16.49 -12.44 1.44
CA HIS A 151 15.56 -11.75 2.35
C HIS A 151 14.91 -12.74 3.33
N LEU A 152 14.36 -13.85 2.83
CA LEU A 152 13.73 -14.86 3.67
C LEU A 152 14.70 -15.47 4.71
N SER A 153 15.99 -15.65 4.37
CA SER A 153 17.00 -16.13 5.31
C SER A 153 17.29 -15.18 6.47
N ARG A 154 16.89 -13.92 6.36
CA ARG A 154 17.04 -12.91 7.44
C ARG A 154 15.82 -12.84 8.35
N LEU A 155 14.70 -13.42 7.94
CA LEU A 155 13.46 -13.47 8.73
C LEU A 155 13.38 -14.70 9.64
N ALA A 156 14.25 -15.69 9.40
CA ALA A 156 14.38 -16.91 10.20
C ALA A 156 15.28 -16.66 11.40
#